data_2136f3e3508b61be8e0552b986d9c29a
#
_entry.id   2136f3e3508b61be8e0552b986d9c29a
#
_cell.length_a   1.000
_cell.length_b   1.000
_cell.length_c   1.000
_cell.angle_alpha   90.00
_cell.angle_beta   90.00
_cell.angle_gamma   90.00
#
_symmetry.space_group_name_H-M   'P 1'
#
loop_
_entity.id
_entity.type
_entity.pdbx_description
1 polymer ?
#
loop_
_entity_poly.entity_id
_entity_poly.type
_entity_poly.pdbx_seq_one_letter_code
_entity_poly.pdbx_strand_id
1 'polypeptide(L)'
;TCMAARSGGVTESYLHDSIAPILLGRDPHDHEAIFYELWNVDRHEAFFPVFLPGPVDVALWDMCAKAAGLPLYKYIGAYRTKLPVYASGNFHATVQEYVDEALYYKSKGILGYKAHPGGPVEFDMKVHEAVREAVGPDYTLMSDPVGEYTLDDAIRVARQLERPGYEWFEEPF
;
A
#
# COMPACT_ATOMS: atom_id res chain seq x y z
N THR A 1 2.52 -9.41 -10.96
CA THR A 1 1.37 -8.59 -11.42
C THR A 1 1.36 -7.33 -10.59
N CYS A 2 1.89 -6.25 -11.13
CA CYS A 2 1.82 -4.94 -10.47
C CYS A 2 0.47 -4.31 -10.73
N MET A 3 -0.13 -3.75 -9.69
CA MET A 3 -1.37 -2.99 -9.83
C MET A 3 -1.07 -1.65 -10.51
N ALA A 4 -1.21 -1.59 -11.83
CA ALA A 4 -1.43 -0.34 -12.53
C ALA A 4 -2.92 -0.01 -12.37
N ALA A 5 -3.26 0.61 -11.25
CA ALA A 5 -4.64 0.91 -10.94
C ALA A 5 -5.20 1.95 -11.90
N ARG A 6 -6.36 1.68 -12.48
CA ARG A 6 -7.28 2.61 -13.15
C ARG A 6 -6.83 3.31 -14.45
N SER A 7 -5.55 3.23 -14.87
CA SER A 7 -5.03 3.93 -16.06
C SER A 7 -4.26 2.99 -16.99
N GLY A 8 -4.72 1.76 -17.16
CA GLY A 8 -4.01 0.70 -17.89
C GLY A 8 -3.49 1.13 -19.27
N GLY A 9 -4.31 1.81 -20.06
CA GLY A 9 -3.90 2.28 -21.39
C GLY A 9 -2.79 3.34 -21.36
N VAL A 10 -2.81 4.26 -20.41
CA VAL A 10 -1.76 5.27 -20.25
C VAL A 10 -0.45 4.60 -19.80
N THR A 11 -0.53 3.68 -18.83
CA THR A 11 0.61 2.91 -18.34
C THR A 11 1.24 2.08 -19.47
N GLU A 12 0.41 1.43 -20.28
CA GLU A 12 0.86 0.63 -21.41
C GLU A 12 1.60 1.49 -22.44
N SER A 13 1.08 2.66 -22.79
CA SER A 13 1.75 3.59 -23.70
C SER A 13 3.12 4.01 -23.18
N TYR A 14 3.22 4.43 -21.92
CA TYR A 14 4.52 4.76 -21.32
C TYR A 14 5.50 3.59 -21.32
N LEU A 15 5.03 2.37 -21.02
CA LEU A 15 5.86 1.18 -21.05
C LEU A 15 6.41 0.89 -22.45
N HIS A 16 5.58 0.99 -23.48
CA HIS A 16 5.98 0.73 -24.84
C HIS A 16 6.81 1.85 -25.46
N ASP A 17 6.40 3.09 -25.29
CA ASP A 17 6.96 4.21 -26.04
C ASP A 17 8.20 4.80 -25.38
N SER A 18 8.26 4.78 -24.05
CA SER A 18 9.32 5.45 -23.29
C SER A 18 10.25 4.49 -22.54
N ILE A 19 9.71 3.42 -21.95
CA ILE A 19 10.47 2.53 -21.06
C ILE A 19 11.07 1.35 -21.83
N ALA A 20 10.31 0.70 -22.69
CA ALA A 20 10.78 -0.48 -23.44
C ALA A 20 12.05 -0.19 -24.28
N PRO A 21 12.20 0.96 -24.94
CA PRO A 21 13.44 1.29 -25.66
C PRO A 21 14.68 1.33 -24.78
N ILE A 22 14.52 1.67 -23.49
CA ILE A 22 15.61 1.71 -22.50
C ILE A 22 15.96 0.30 -22.03
N LEU A 23 14.96 -0.58 -21.91
CA LEU A 23 15.12 -1.91 -21.30
C LEU A 23 15.53 -2.99 -22.30
N LEU A 24 15.02 -2.91 -23.53
CA LEU A 24 15.20 -3.99 -24.50
C LEU A 24 16.68 -4.19 -24.87
N GLY A 25 17.16 -5.43 -24.70
CA GLY A 25 18.54 -5.80 -24.96
C GLY A 25 19.52 -5.52 -23.81
N ARG A 26 19.05 -4.99 -22.68
CA ARG A 26 19.88 -4.77 -21.48
C ARG A 26 19.93 -6.03 -20.62
N ASP A 27 21.02 -6.15 -19.88
CA ASP A 27 21.12 -7.15 -18.81
C ASP A 27 20.26 -6.70 -17.62
N PRO A 28 19.27 -7.50 -17.17
CA PRO A 28 18.45 -7.14 -16.02
C PRO A 28 19.24 -7.02 -14.70
N HIS A 29 20.45 -7.56 -14.62
CA HIS A 29 21.33 -7.39 -13.45
C HIS A 29 21.88 -5.97 -13.32
N ASP A 30 21.85 -5.19 -14.39
CA ASP A 30 22.22 -3.76 -14.36
C ASP A 30 21.08 -2.88 -13.85
N HIS A 31 20.22 -3.41 -12.97
CA HIS A 31 18.99 -2.75 -12.52
C HIS A 31 19.22 -1.37 -11.90
N GLU A 32 20.31 -1.15 -11.17
CA GLU A 32 20.67 0.19 -10.65
C GLU A 32 20.92 1.21 -11.77
N ALA A 33 21.70 0.80 -12.78
CA ALA A 33 21.98 1.65 -13.94
C ALA A 33 20.71 1.93 -14.76
N ILE A 34 19.84 0.92 -14.91
CA ILE A 34 18.54 1.05 -15.56
C ILE A 34 17.64 1.99 -14.79
N PHE A 35 17.55 1.84 -13.46
CA PHE A 35 16.75 2.71 -12.61
C PHE A 35 17.19 4.17 -12.72
N TYR A 36 18.51 4.41 -12.71
CA TYR A 36 19.06 5.77 -12.84
C TYR A 36 18.75 6.42 -14.19
N GLU A 37 18.78 5.61 -15.27
CA GLU A 37 18.42 6.08 -16.60
C GLU A 37 16.92 6.41 -16.71
N LEU A 38 16.06 5.53 -16.17
CA LEU A 38 14.62 5.78 -16.08
C LEU A 38 14.32 7.04 -15.26
N TRP A 39 15.01 7.23 -14.16
CA TRP A 39 14.89 8.44 -13.34
C TRP A 39 15.27 9.70 -14.11
N ASN A 40 16.34 9.65 -14.90
CA ASN A 40 16.76 10.79 -15.72
C ASN A 40 15.75 11.11 -16.82
N VAL A 41 15.23 10.09 -17.51
CA VAL A 41 14.19 10.24 -18.52
C VAL A 41 12.90 10.81 -17.90
N ASP A 42 12.46 10.28 -16.76
CA ASP A 42 11.31 10.81 -16.04
C ASP A 42 11.48 12.28 -15.72
N ARG A 43 12.62 12.65 -15.16
CA ARG A 43 12.89 14.01 -14.71
C ARG A 43 13.01 15.03 -15.85
N HIS A 44 13.54 14.64 -17.00
CA HIS A 44 13.94 15.58 -18.05
C HIS A 44 13.09 15.53 -19.31
N GLU A 45 12.44 14.40 -19.59
CA GLU A 45 11.83 14.17 -20.89
C GLU A 45 10.37 13.71 -20.85
N ALA A 46 10.01 12.82 -19.94
CA ALA A 46 8.76 12.06 -20.03
C ALA A 46 7.73 12.36 -18.93
N PHE A 47 8.12 12.84 -17.75
CA PHE A 47 7.25 13.06 -16.61
C PHE A 47 6.36 11.84 -16.32
N PHE A 48 6.98 10.69 -16.05
CA PHE A 48 6.26 9.47 -15.77
C PHE A 48 5.30 9.63 -14.56
N PRO A 49 4.15 8.98 -14.58
CA PRO A 49 3.39 8.81 -13.35
C PRO A 49 4.28 8.21 -12.26
N VAL A 50 4.27 8.80 -11.07
CA VAL A 50 5.18 8.49 -9.95
C VAL A 50 5.25 6.99 -9.61
N PHE A 51 4.19 6.24 -9.90
CA PHE A 51 4.09 4.80 -9.65
C PHE A 51 4.66 3.93 -10.80
N LEU A 52 5.09 4.51 -11.92
CA LEU A 52 5.45 3.72 -13.09
C LEU A 52 6.85 3.07 -13.03
N PRO A 53 7.91 3.75 -12.53
CA PRO A 53 9.23 3.13 -12.40
C PRO A 53 9.26 1.95 -11.43
N GLY A 54 8.48 1.98 -10.37
CA GLY A 54 8.43 0.92 -9.35
C GLY A 54 8.09 -0.47 -9.89
N PRO A 55 7.01 -0.66 -10.64
CA PRO A 55 6.70 -1.93 -11.30
C PRO A 55 7.81 -2.48 -12.19
N VAL A 56 8.52 -1.61 -12.88
CA VAL A 56 9.65 -2.00 -13.74
C VAL A 56 10.80 -2.51 -12.89
N ASP A 57 11.17 -1.79 -11.85
CA ASP A 57 12.22 -2.17 -10.92
C ASP A 57 11.91 -3.52 -10.24
N VAL A 58 10.69 -3.68 -9.72
CA VAL A 58 10.22 -4.96 -9.17
C VAL A 58 10.33 -6.11 -10.18
N ALA A 59 10.02 -5.88 -11.46
CA ALA A 59 10.12 -6.89 -12.49
C ALA A 59 11.59 -7.29 -12.78
N LEU A 60 12.51 -6.34 -12.78
CA LEU A 60 13.95 -6.61 -12.94
C LEU A 60 14.49 -7.45 -11.78
N TRP A 61 14.17 -7.10 -10.54
CA TRP A 61 14.54 -7.88 -9.37
C TRP A 61 13.96 -9.30 -9.39
N ASP A 62 12.70 -9.44 -9.80
CA ASP A 62 12.04 -10.76 -9.93
C ASP A 62 12.72 -11.63 -11.01
N MET A 63 13.09 -11.03 -12.15
CA MET A 63 13.84 -11.72 -13.21
C MET A 63 15.21 -12.18 -12.71
N CYS A 64 15.97 -11.34 -12.03
CA CYS A 64 17.27 -11.68 -11.48
C CYS A 64 17.19 -12.82 -10.46
N ALA A 65 16.20 -12.75 -9.54
CA ALA A 65 15.98 -13.79 -8.55
C ALA A 65 15.60 -15.14 -9.20
N LYS A 66 14.74 -15.12 -10.23
CA LYS A 66 14.38 -16.31 -11.01
C LYS A 66 15.57 -16.90 -11.77
N ALA A 67 16.40 -16.06 -12.38
CA ALA A 67 17.62 -16.50 -13.05
C ALA A 67 18.59 -17.17 -12.07
N ALA A 68 18.67 -16.69 -10.84
CA ALA A 68 19.46 -17.29 -9.77
C ALA A 68 18.81 -18.54 -9.14
N GLY A 69 17.59 -18.91 -9.51
CA GLY A 69 16.84 -20.02 -8.92
C GLY A 69 16.44 -19.79 -7.45
N LEU A 70 16.36 -18.54 -7.02
CA LEU A 70 16.07 -18.16 -5.63
C LEU A 70 14.75 -17.39 -5.53
N PRO A 71 13.99 -17.56 -4.43
CA PRO A 71 12.92 -16.62 -4.12
C PRO A 71 13.53 -15.25 -3.85
N LEU A 72 12.81 -14.19 -4.26
CA LEU A 72 13.31 -12.80 -4.19
C LEU A 72 13.85 -12.43 -2.81
N TYR A 73 13.14 -12.76 -1.72
CA TYR A 73 13.59 -12.44 -0.37
C TYR A 73 14.95 -13.06 0.00
N LYS A 74 15.31 -14.20 -0.58
CA LYS A 74 16.63 -14.81 -0.42
C LYS A 74 17.68 -14.12 -1.28
N TYR A 75 17.29 -13.76 -2.50
CA TYR A 75 18.17 -13.10 -3.45
C TYR A 75 18.67 -11.74 -2.93
N ILE A 76 17.78 -10.98 -2.29
CA ILE A 76 18.12 -9.68 -1.69
C ILE A 76 18.75 -9.77 -0.28
N GLY A 77 19.06 -10.98 0.21
CA GLY A 77 19.68 -11.19 1.52
C GLY A 77 18.68 -11.42 2.65
N ALA A 78 18.15 -12.64 2.73
CA ALA A 78 17.12 -13.02 3.69
C ALA A 78 17.59 -12.82 5.14
N TYR A 79 16.84 -12.04 5.91
CA TYR A 79 17.01 -11.90 7.36
C TYR A 79 15.95 -12.70 8.13
N ARG A 80 14.72 -12.76 7.61
CA ARG A 80 13.56 -13.44 8.25
C ARG A 80 12.80 -14.30 7.27
N THR A 81 12.19 -15.37 7.79
CA THR A 81 11.29 -16.24 7.04
C THR A 81 9.83 -16.06 7.43
N LYS A 82 9.57 -15.33 8.52
CA LYS A 82 8.23 -15.00 9.02
C LYS A 82 8.21 -13.55 9.50
N LEU A 83 7.14 -12.86 9.18
CA LEU A 83 6.87 -11.50 9.62
C LEU A 83 5.50 -11.43 10.28
N PRO A 84 5.32 -10.63 11.36
CA PRO A 84 3.99 -10.26 11.80
C PRO A 84 3.33 -9.40 10.72
N VAL A 85 2.04 -9.60 10.51
CA VAL A 85 1.27 -8.85 9.50
C VAL A 85 -0.04 -8.35 10.09
N TYR A 86 -0.53 -7.24 9.57
CA TYR A 86 -1.89 -6.77 9.76
C TYR A 86 -2.65 -6.82 8.43
N ALA A 87 -3.97 -6.81 8.48
CA ALA A 87 -4.81 -6.67 7.31
C ALA A 87 -5.06 -5.19 7.00
N SER A 88 -4.77 -4.79 5.79
CA SER A 88 -5.20 -3.51 5.22
C SER A 88 -6.57 -3.71 4.60
N GLY A 89 -7.61 -3.16 5.21
CA GLY A 89 -9.01 -3.38 4.84
C GLY A 89 -9.44 -2.64 3.58
N ASN A 90 -10.70 -2.80 3.22
CA ASN A 90 -11.31 -2.12 2.09
C ASN A 90 -12.10 -0.88 2.55
N PHE A 91 -12.52 -0.06 1.57
CA PHE A 91 -13.55 0.94 1.80
C PHE A 91 -14.93 0.28 1.83
N HIS A 92 -15.73 0.62 2.81
CA HIS A 92 -17.07 0.07 3.02
C HIS A 92 -18.13 1.17 3.13
N ALA A 93 -19.36 0.84 2.77
CA ALA A 93 -20.47 1.78 2.79
C ALA A 93 -21.15 1.88 4.17
N THR A 94 -21.00 0.85 5.01
CA THR A 94 -21.68 0.77 6.31
C THR A 94 -20.70 0.44 7.44
N VAL A 95 -21.03 0.89 8.64
CA VAL A 95 -20.25 0.57 9.86
C VAL A 95 -20.15 -0.94 10.08
N GLN A 96 -21.23 -1.68 9.78
CA GLN A 96 -21.27 -3.13 9.98
C GLN A 96 -20.29 -3.88 9.09
N GLU A 97 -20.11 -3.45 7.84
CA GLU A 97 -19.14 -4.06 6.93
C GLU A 97 -17.69 -3.91 7.44
N TYR A 98 -17.33 -2.77 8.04
CA TYR A 98 -16.02 -2.60 8.69
C TYR A 98 -15.86 -3.55 9.89
N VAL A 99 -16.91 -3.69 10.69
CA VAL A 99 -16.93 -4.62 11.83
C VAL A 99 -16.76 -6.07 11.37
N ASP A 100 -17.53 -6.48 10.37
CA ASP A 100 -17.50 -7.84 9.83
C ASP A 100 -16.13 -8.17 9.23
N GLU A 101 -15.51 -7.24 8.49
CA GLU A 101 -14.18 -7.40 7.92
C GLU A 101 -13.11 -7.53 9.03
N ALA A 102 -13.15 -6.67 10.04
CA ALA A 102 -12.22 -6.73 11.17
C ALA A 102 -12.32 -8.07 11.94
N LEU A 103 -13.55 -8.53 12.22
CA LEU A 103 -13.81 -9.82 12.84
C LEU A 103 -13.34 -10.99 11.97
N TYR A 104 -13.54 -10.90 10.66
CA TYR A 104 -13.05 -11.91 9.72
C TYR A 104 -11.53 -12.05 9.81
N TYR A 105 -10.77 -10.97 9.72
CA TYR A 105 -9.31 -11.03 9.82
C TYR A 105 -8.82 -11.49 11.19
N LYS A 106 -9.47 -11.05 12.26
CA LYS A 106 -9.20 -11.54 13.61
C LYS A 106 -9.40 -13.06 13.72
N SER A 107 -10.48 -13.60 13.14
CA SER A 107 -10.77 -15.04 13.11
C SER A 107 -9.73 -15.87 12.34
N LYS A 108 -9.00 -15.23 11.41
CA LYS A 108 -7.88 -15.85 10.66
C LYS A 108 -6.55 -15.78 11.38
N GLY A 109 -6.49 -15.21 12.59
CA GLY A 109 -5.26 -15.06 13.35
C GLY A 109 -4.36 -13.93 12.86
N ILE A 110 -4.87 -13.01 12.05
CA ILE A 110 -4.14 -11.78 11.66
C ILE A 110 -4.05 -10.87 12.89
N LEU A 111 -2.87 -10.27 13.09
CA LEU A 111 -2.53 -9.60 14.35
C LEU A 111 -3.14 -8.21 14.52
N GLY A 112 -3.60 -7.58 13.45
CA GLY A 112 -4.19 -6.26 13.48
C GLY A 112 -4.98 -5.94 12.21
N TYR A 113 -5.76 -4.88 12.26
CA TYR A 113 -6.60 -4.42 11.15
C TYR A 113 -6.47 -2.91 10.97
N LYS A 114 -6.15 -2.47 9.75
CA LYS A 114 -6.18 -1.07 9.34
C LYS A 114 -7.45 -0.80 8.56
N ALA A 115 -8.36 -0.01 9.15
CA ALA A 115 -9.56 0.45 8.49
C ALA A 115 -9.25 1.62 7.55
N HIS A 116 -9.96 1.69 6.42
CA HIS A 116 -9.91 2.84 5.50
C HIS A 116 -11.27 3.57 5.49
N PRO A 117 -11.66 4.23 6.58
CA PRO A 117 -12.82 5.09 6.56
C PRO A 117 -12.40 6.42 5.93
N GLY A 118 -12.99 6.82 4.84
CA GLY A 118 -12.71 8.07 4.12
C GLY A 118 -14.03 8.79 3.79
N GLY A 119 -14.93 8.79 4.75
CA GLY A 119 -16.26 9.38 4.64
C GLY A 119 -16.43 10.65 5.47
N PRO A 120 -17.67 11.04 5.74
CA PRO A 120 -17.94 12.08 6.72
C PRO A 120 -17.38 11.70 8.09
N VAL A 121 -16.74 12.67 8.76
CA VAL A 121 -16.08 12.48 10.08
C VAL A 121 -16.95 11.74 11.09
N GLU A 122 -18.24 12.10 11.17
CA GLU A 122 -19.19 11.46 12.11
C GLU A 122 -19.46 9.98 11.79
N PHE A 123 -19.38 9.62 10.53
CA PHE A 123 -19.47 8.21 10.13
C PHE A 123 -18.20 7.46 10.52
N ASP A 124 -17.04 8.03 10.23
CA ASP A 124 -15.74 7.40 10.50
C ASP A 124 -15.50 7.24 12.01
N MET A 125 -15.89 8.21 12.81
CA MET A 125 -15.86 8.10 14.27
C MET A 125 -16.72 6.94 14.80
N LYS A 126 -17.88 6.69 14.19
CA LYS A 126 -18.72 5.51 14.53
C LYS A 126 -18.06 4.21 14.09
N VAL A 127 -17.41 4.19 12.94
CA VAL A 127 -16.63 3.03 12.48
C VAL A 127 -15.56 2.66 13.49
N HIS A 128 -14.76 3.65 13.92
CA HIS A 128 -13.67 3.42 14.87
C HIS A 128 -14.15 2.85 16.20
N GLU A 129 -15.23 3.39 16.75
CA GLU A 129 -15.81 2.91 18.01
C GLU A 129 -16.39 1.50 17.85
N ALA A 130 -17.18 1.26 16.81
CA ALA A 130 -17.84 -0.03 16.58
C ALA A 130 -16.83 -1.15 16.31
N VAL A 131 -15.79 -0.88 15.52
CA VAL A 131 -14.73 -1.85 15.24
C VAL A 131 -14.00 -2.20 16.53
N ARG A 132 -13.61 -1.20 17.36
CA ARG A 132 -12.94 -1.44 18.64
C ARG A 132 -13.82 -2.26 19.59
N GLU A 133 -15.09 -1.92 19.71
CA GLU A 133 -16.03 -2.67 20.55
C GLU A 133 -16.13 -4.14 20.11
N ALA A 134 -16.22 -4.37 18.81
CA ALA A 134 -16.36 -5.72 18.26
C ALA A 134 -15.11 -6.58 18.41
N VAL A 135 -13.93 -6.02 18.16
CA VAL A 135 -12.69 -6.81 18.21
C VAL A 135 -12.08 -6.90 19.61
N GLY A 136 -12.57 -6.10 20.56
CA GLY A 136 -12.06 -6.06 21.96
C GLY A 136 -10.81 -5.19 22.13
N PRO A 137 -10.36 -4.99 23.39
CA PRO A 137 -9.34 -3.98 23.72
C PRO A 137 -7.92 -4.30 23.22
N ASP A 138 -7.58 -5.57 23.10
CA ASP A 138 -6.20 -6.03 22.86
C ASP A 138 -5.85 -6.22 21.37
N TYR A 139 -6.83 -6.07 20.48
CA TYR A 139 -6.59 -6.24 19.05
C TYR A 139 -6.02 -4.96 18.44
N THR A 140 -4.90 -5.08 17.73
CA THR A 140 -4.24 -3.91 17.12
C THR A 140 -5.11 -3.31 16.01
N LEU A 141 -5.41 -2.03 16.14
CA LEU A 141 -6.19 -1.27 15.16
C LEU A 141 -5.41 -0.06 14.66
N MET A 142 -5.58 0.24 13.39
CA MET A 142 -5.03 1.39 12.70
C MET A 142 -6.12 2.03 11.83
N SER A 143 -5.95 3.31 11.51
CA SER A 143 -6.86 4.04 10.63
C SER A 143 -6.11 4.79 9.55
N ASP A 144 -6.63 4.74 8.33
CA ASP A 144 -6.05 5.37 7.15
C ASP A 144 -7.19 5.96 6.28
N PRO A 145 -7.53 7.23 6.44
CA PRO A 145 -8.58 7.89 5.65
C PRO A 145 -8.11 8.33 4.26
N VAL A 146 -6.87 8.04 3.88
CA VAL A 146 -6.32 8.29 2.52
C VAL A 146 -6.44 9.76 2.09
N GLY A 147 -6.09 10.70 2.99
CA GLY A 147 -6.04 12.14 2.69
C GLY A 147 -7.39 12.84 2.58
N GLU A 148 -8.48 12.27 3.11
CA GLU A 148 -9.84 12.80 2.92
C GLU A 148 -10.21 13.93 3.89
N TYR A 149 -9.43 14.18 4.95
CA TYR A 149 -9.82 15.17 5.97
C TYR A 149 -9.18 16.54 5.74
N THR A 150 -9.84 17.55 6.27
CA THR A 150 -9.19 18.82 6.58
C THR A 150 -8.29 18.66 7.82
N LEU A 151 -7.34 19.60 8.03
CA LEU A 151 -6.51 19.58 9.23
C LEU A 151 -7.34 19.57 10.52
N ASP A 152 -8.42 20.38 10.57
CA ASP A 152 -9.28 20.46 11.75
C ASP A 152 -10.02 19.14 12.00
N ASP A 153 -10.52 18.50 10.96
CA ASP A 153 -11.16 17.18 11.05
C ASP A 153 -10.17 16.11 11.46
N ALA A 154 -8.97 16.12 10.88
CA ALA A 154 -7.90 15.19 11.24
C ALA A 154 -7.54 15.29 12.75
N ILE A 155 -7.41 16.50 13.28
CA ILE A 155 -7.18 16.72 14.72
C ILE A 155 -8.34 16.20 15.57
N ARG A 156 -9.56 16.41 15.11
CA ARG A 156 -10.77 15.95 15.80
C ARG A 156 -10.85 14.43 15.86
N VAL A 157 -10.60 13.76 14.74
CA VAL A 157 -10.57 12.29 14.64
C VAL A 157 -9.40 11.72 15.44
N ALA A 158 -8.20 12.29 15.33
CA ALA A 158 -7.05 11.85 16.10
C ALA A 158 -7.32 11.81 17.62
N ARG A 159 -7.92 12.86 18.16
CA ARG A 159 -8.32 12.92 19.59
C ARG A 159 -9.34 11.85 19.95
N GLN A 160 -10.24 11.51 19.03
CA GLN A 160 -11.20 10.44 19.25
C GLN A 160 -10.51 9.07 19.24
N LEU A 161 -9.49 8.86 18.38
CA LEU A 161 -8.76 7.61 18.27
C LEU A 161 -7.89 7.28 19.49
N GLU A 162 -7.49 8.25 20.29
CA GLU A 162 -6.75 8.03 21.54
C GLU A 162 -7.51 7.13 22.52
N ARG A 163 -8.81 7.35 22.67
CA ARG A 163 -9.65 6.61 23.63
C ARG A 163 -9.81 5.12 23.28
N PRO A 164 -10.16 4.73 22.03
CA PRO A 164 -10.21 3.34 21.61
C PRO A 164 -8.82 2.72 21.36
N GLY A 165 -7.72 3.47 21.54
CA GLY A 165 -6.37 2.95 21.48
C GLY A 165 -5.96 2.44 20.10
N TYR A 166 -6.11 3.27 19.08
CA TYR A 166 -5.57 2.99 17.76
C TYR A 166 -4.06 3.21 17.75
N GLU A 167 -3.31 2.30 17.12
CA GLU A 167 -1.84 2.30 17.13
C GLU A 167 -1.25 3.44 16.29
N TRP A 168 -1.85 3.72 15.13
CA TRP A 168 -1.49 4.89 14.32
C TRP A 168 -2.67 5.40 13.48
N PHE A 169 -2.50 6.61 13.00
CA PHE A 169 -3.40 7.33 12.11
C PHE A 169 -2.61 7.78 10.89
N GLU A 170 -2.85 7.15 9.74
CA GLU A 170 -2.08 7.27 8.50
C GLU A 170 -2.74 8.27 7.56
N GLU A 171 -1.95 9.08 6.88
CA GLU A 171 -2.38 10.00 5.81
C GLU A 171 -3.74 10.69 6.06
N PRO A 172 -3.93 11.41 7.19
CA PRO A 172 -5.27 11.95 7.50
C PRO A 172 -5.68 13.11 6.59
N PHE A 173 -4.71 13.85 5.99
CA PHE A 173 -4.91 14.98 5.08
C PHE A 173 -3.76 15.12 4.09
#